data_eecff0884ced89741874a6a7d122e67a
#
_entry.id   eecff0884ced89741874a6a7d122e67a
#
_cell.length_a   1.000
_cell.length_b   1.000
_cell.length_c   1.000
_cell.angle_alpha   90.00
_cell.angle_beta   90.00
_cell.angle_gamma   90.00
#
_symmetry.space_group_name_H-M   'P 1'
#
loop_
_entity.id
_entity.type
_entity.pdbx_description
1 polymer ?
#
loop_
_entity_poly.entity_id
_entity_poly.type
_entity_poly.pdbx_seq_one_letter_code
_entity_poly.pdbx_strand_id
1 'polypeptide(L)'
;MQAEVVVVVVGVGFRKAGASLVWYDEVASILLAWLTYYGASLAALKRAHIGFPKLVDSAAPQLRLYLVLCREIIVVGFFVLVAWAGWQVLLVLNGLYLASLPSVSVRFTQSVIPIGAALFIIAELLSFAEIWPALKKATRKQLE
;
A
#
# COMPACT_ATOMS: atom_id res chain seq x y z
N MET A 1 -5.43 -3.50 12.76
CA MET A 1 -5.96 -2.45 13.64
C MET A 1 -6.04 -2.88 15.11
N GLN A 2 -6.80 -3.94 15.48
CA GLN A 2 -6.94 -4.32 16.90
C GLN A 2 -5.63 -4.80 17.55
N ALA A 3 -4.85 -5.63 16.88
CA ALA A 3 -3.57 -6.13 17.40
C ALA A 3 -2.55 -5.01 17.68
N GLU A 4 -2.52 -4.02 16.83
CA GLU A 4 -1.66 -2.83 16.94
C GLU A 4 -2.02 -1.97 18.15
N VAL A 5 -3.31 -1.69 18.33
CA VAL A 5 -3.82 -0.96 19.49
C VAL A 5 -3.49 -1.70 20.78
N VAL A 6 -3.66 -3.03 20.81
CA VAL A 6 -3.34 -3.85 21.99
C VAL A 6 -1.84 -3.78 22.32
N VAL A 7 -0.96 -3.91 21.32
CA VAL A 7 0.50 -3.82 21.53
C VAL A 7 0.90 -2.47 22.08
N VAL A 8 0.35 -1.37 21.52
CA VAL A 8 0.65 -0.01 21.98
C VAL A 8 0.14 0.23 23.40
N VAL A 9 -1.10 -0.15 23.70
CA VAL A 9 -1.70 0.03 25.04
C VAL A 9 -0.94 -0.75 26.10
N VAL A 10 -0.58 -2.01 25.81
CA VAL A 10 0.23 -2.85 26.71
C VAL A 10 1.61 -2.22 26.91
N GLY A 11 2.28 -1.77 25.85
CA GLY A 11 3.59 -1.11 25.93
C GLY A 11 3.56 0.17 26.80
N VAL A 12 2.53 0.98 26.65
CA VAL A 12 2.32 2.19 27.49
C VAL A 12 2.09 1.83 28.96
N GLY A 13 1.32 0.75 29.21
CA GLY A 13 1.09 0.24 30.56
C GLY A 13 2.39 -0.18 31.27
N PHE A 14 3.21 -1.00 30.60
CA PHE A 14 4.51 -1.43 31.13
C PHE A 14 5.49 -0.29 31.32
N ARG A 15 5.50 0.71 30.41
CA ARG A 15 6.33 1.91 30.54
C ARG A 15 5.96 2.74 31.77
N LYS A 16 4.67 2.89 32.07
CA LYS A 16 4.21 3.56 33.31
C LYS A 16 4.54 2.79 34.57
N ALA A 17 4.60 1.44 34.49
CA ALA A 17 4.99 0.59 35.60
C ALA A 17 6.52 0.50 35.80
N GLY A 18 7.32 1.27 35.06
CA GLY A 18 8.78 1.31 35.18
C GLY A 18 9.53 0.12 34.53
N ALA A 19 8.81 -0.78 33.88
CA ALA A 19 9.35 -1.95 33.15
C ALA A 19 9.16 -1.74 31.64
N SER A 20 9.96 -0.86 31.01
CA SER A 20 9.84 -0.60 29.57
C SER A 20 10.24 -1.84 28.76
N LEU A 21 9.31 -2.28 27.91
CA LEU A 21 9.57 -3.34 26.93
C LEU A 21 10.30 -2.74 25.74
N VAL A 22 11.58 -3.01 25.57
CA VAL A 22 12.43 -2.42 24.52
C VAL A 22 11.98 -2.84 23.13
N TRP A 23 11.40 -4.03 23.00
CA TRP A 23 10.96 -4.62 21.73
C TRP A 23 9.62 -4.09 21.20
N TYR A 24 8.81 -3.45 22.05
CA TYR A 24 7.43 -3.11 21.65
C TYR A 24 7.37 -2.04 20.56
N ASP A 25 8.28 -1.06 20.60
CA ASP A 25 8.35 0.00 19.59
C ASP A 25 8.71 -0.57 18.21
N GLU A 26 9.62 -1.54 18.18
CA GLU A 26 10.02 -2.23 16.95
C GLU A 26 8.85 -3.05 16.38
N VAL A 27 8.17 -3.83 17.22
CA VAL A 27 7.00 -4.63 16.81
C VAL A 27 5.84 -3.74 16.35
N ALA A 28 5.56 -2.67 17.08
CA ALA A 28 4.51 -1.73 16.70
C ALA A 28 4.78 -1.07 15.34
N SER A 29 6.03 -0.68 15.09
CA SER A 29 6.44 -0.09 13.80
C SER A 29 6.29 -1.08 12.64
N ILE A 30 6.66 -2.34 12.85
CA ILE A 30 6.51 -3.42 11.88
C ILE A 30 5.02 -3.65 11.56
N LEU A 31 4.18 -3.78 12.59
CA LEU A 31 2.74 -3.99 12.43
C LEU A 31 2.09 -2.81 11.71
N LEU A 32 2.50 -1.58 12.02
CA LEU A 32 2.02 -0.37 11.33
C LEU A 32 2.40 -0.39 9.84
N ALA A 33 3.63 -0.74 9.51
CA ALA A 33 4.06 -0.86 8.13
C ALA A 33 3.23 -1.92 7.38
N TRP A 34 3.05 -3.10 7.97
CA TRP A 34 2.25 -4.17 7.38
C TRP A 34 0.80 -3.77 7.19
N LEU A 35 0.19 -3.14 8.20
CA LEU A 35 -1.18 -2.63 8.11
C LEU A 35 -1.32 -1.59 7.00
N THR A 36 -0.34 -0.69 6.86
CA THR A 36 -0.34 0.36 5.83
C THR A 36 -0.30 -0.24 4.42
N TYR A 37 0.62 -1.17 4.15
CA TYR A 37 0.75 -1.78 2.82
C TYR A 37 -0.45 -2.65 2.44
N TYR A 38 -0.94 -3.49 3.36
CA TYR A 38 -2.13 -4.31 3.10
C TYR A 38 -3.41 -3.46 3.05
N GLY A 39 -3.50 -2.44 3.91
CA GLY A 39 -4.62 -1.49 3.91
C GLY A 39 -4.69 -0.68 2.62
N ALA A 40 -3.55 -0.22 2.10
CA ALA A 40 -3.47 0.47 0.82
C ALA A 40 -3.92 -0.43 -0.34
N SER A 41 -3.49 -1.68 -0.37
CA SER A 41 -3.91 -2.66 -1.39
C SER A 41 -5.42 -2.93 -1.34
N LEU A 42 -5.99 -3.03 -0.14
CA LEU A 42 -7.44 -3.19 0.04
C LEU A 42 -8.21 -1.93 -0.36
N ALA A 43 -7.67 -0.75 -0.07
CA ALA A 43 -8.26 0.52 -0.47
C ALA A 43 -8.25 0.70 -2.00
N ALA A 44 -7.17 0.26 -2.68
CA ALA A 44 -7.09 0.22 -4.13
C ALA A 44 -8.19 -0.67 -4.72
N LEU A 45 -8.36 -1.88 -4.20
CA LEU A 45 -9.38 -2.82 -4.65
C LEU A 45 -10.80 -2.28 -4.45
N LYS A 46 -11.07 -1.58 -3.34
CA LYS A 46 -12.37 -0.95 -3.03
C LYS A 46 -12.57 0.41 -3.67
N ARG A 47 -11.60 0.90 -4.47
CA ARG A 47 -11.61 2.26 -5.05
C ARG A 47 -11.80 3.36 -4.03
N ALA A 48 -11.40 3.13 -2.81
CA ALA A 48 -11.44 4.09 -1.72
C ALA A 48 -10.30 5.12 -1.79
N HIS A 49 -9.55 5.15 -2.92
CA HIS A 49 -8.55 6.19 -3.14
C HIS A 49 -9.20 7.54 -3.34
N ILE A 50 -8.72 8.51 -2.59
CA ILE A 50 -9.12 9.92 -2.71
C ILE A 50 -8.69 10.40 -4.10
N GLY A 51 -9.66 10.55 -4.99
CA GLY A 51 -9.52 11.16 -6.30
C GLY A 51 -10.37 12.40 -6.40
N PHE A 52 -10.23 13.14 -7.49
CA PHE A 52 -11.12 14.25 -7.84
C PHE A 52 -12.12 13.79 -8.91
N PRO A 53 -13.12 12.95 -8.57
CA PRO A 53 -14.06 12.41 -9.57
C PRO A 53 -14.79 13.54 -10.30
N LYS A 54 -15.16 14.62 -9.60
CA LYS A 54 -15.80 15.79 -10.20
C LYS A 54 -14.96 16.46 -11.28
N LEU A 55 -13.64 16.53 -11.09
CA LEU A 55 -12.73 17.13 -12.09
C LEU A 55 -12.66 16.26 -13.35
N VAL A 56 -12.56 14.95 -13.18
CA VAL A 56 -12.50 13.99 -14.29
C VAL A 56 -13.86 13.88 -14.99
N ASP A 57 -14.97 13.97 -14.26
CA ASP A 57 -16.32 13.91 -14.83
C ASP A 57 -16.70 15.19 -15.57
N SER A 58 -16.10 16.34 -15.23
CA SER A 58 -16.29 17.62 -15.94
C SER A 58 -15.46 17.75 -17.23
N ALA A 59 -14.53 16.83 -17.47
CA ALA A 59 -13.66 16.85 -18.65
C ALA A 59 -14.37 16.27 -19.87
N ALA A 60 -13.99 16.74 -21.06
CA ALA A 60 -14.46 16.18 -22.32
C ALA A 60 -14.16 14.68 -22.38
N PRO A 61 -15.02 13.87 -23.05
CA PRO A 61 -14.93 12.41 -23.01
C PRO A 61 -13.58 11.83 -23.41
N GLN A 62 -12.97 12.43 -24.42
CA GLN A 62 -11.62 12.03 -24.88
C GLN A 62 -10.55 12.37 -23.84
N LEU A 63 -10.61 13.58 -23.26
CA LEU A 63 -9.69 14.01 -22.20
C LEU A 63 -9.83 13.16 -20.94
N ARG A 64 -11.05 12.79 -20.58
CA ARG A 64 -11.33 11.89 -19.46
C ARG A 64 -10.64 10.54 -19.61
N LEU A 65 -10.69 9.92 -20.81
CA LEU A 65 -10.01 8.67 -21.09
C LEU A 65 -8.50 8.79 -20.92
N TYR A 66 -7.91 9.85 -21.49
CA TYR A 66 -6.46 10.12 -21.35
C TYR A 66 -6.04 10.35 -19.90
N LEU A 67 -6.82 11.11 -19.13
CA LEU A 67 -6.53 11.36 -17.71
C LEU A 67 -6.56 10.09 -16.88
N VAL A 68 -7.54 9.21 -17.12
CA VAL A 68 -7.65 7.93 -16.42
C VAL A 68 -6.48 7.01 -16.77
N LEU A 69 -6.10 6.93 -18.05
CA LEU A 69 -4.96 6.11 -18.49
C LEU A 69 -3.63 6.66 -17.95
N CYS A 70 -3.40 7.97 -18.01
CA CYS A 70 -2.20 8.58 -17.44
C CYS A 70 -2.08 8.33 -15.95
N ARG A 71 -3.19 8.50 -15.19
CA ARG A 71 -3.22 8.19 -13.77
C ARG A 71 -2.79 6.74 -13.52
N GLU A 72 -3.38 5.80 -14.25
CA GLU A 72 -3.12 4.37 -14.09
C GLU A 72 -1.65 4.02 -14.36
N ILE A 73 -1.09 4.55 -15.44
CA ILE A 73 0.32 4.35 -15.80
C ILE A 73 1.24 4.91 -14.71
N ILE A 74 0.96 6.11 -14.20
CA ILE A 74 1.77 6.73 -13.15
C ILE A 74 1.71 5.92 -11.86
N VAL A 75 0.53 5.49 -11.43
CA VAL A 75 0.33 4.73 -10.19
C VAL A 75 1.00 3.37 -10.28
N VAL A 76 0.73 2.61 -11.34
CA VAL A 76 1.34 1.29 -11.54
C VAL A 76 2.87 1.42 -11.70
N GLY A 77 3.35 2.39 -12.48
CA GLY A 77 4.78 2.65 -12.64
C GLY A 77 5.48 2.97 -11.31
N PHE A 78 4.86 3.79 -10.47
CA PHE A 78 5.38 4.10 -9.14
C PHE A 78 5.48 2.84 -8.26
N PHE A 79 4.44 2.01 -8.21
CA PHE A 79 4.47 0.79 -7.39
C PHE A 79 5.43 -0.29 -7.94
N VAL A 80 5.66 -0.34 -9.25
CA VAL A 80 6.71 -1.18 -9.85
C VAL A 80 8.09 -0.73 -9.36
N LEU A 81 8.37 0.57 -9.32
CA LEU A 81 9.62 1.11 -8.77
C LEU A 81 9.75 0.78 -7.27
N VAL A 82 8.67 0.91 -6.49
CA VAL A 82 8.66 0.55 -5.06
C VAL A 82 8.94 -0.94 -4.86
N ALA A 83 8.33 -1.81 -5.67
CA ALA A 83 8.56 -3.25 -5.60
C ALA A 83 10.03 -3.59 -5.94
N TRP A 84 10.58 -2.99 -6.98
CA TRP A 84 11.98 -3.18 -7.37
C TRP A 84 12.95 -2.66 -6.30
N ALA A 85 12.74 -1.44 -5.80
CA ALA A 85 13.57 -0.88 -4.73
C ALA A 85 13.48 -1.70 -3.44
N GLY A 86 12.26 -2.14 -3.07
CA GLY A 86 12.04 -3.04 -1.93
C GLY A 86 12.78 -4.36 -2.07
N TRP A 87 12.81 -4.93 -3.28
CA TRP A 87 13.58 -6.13 -3.54
C TRP A 87 15.09 -5.92 -3.34
N GLN A 88 15.64 -4.81 -3.84
CA GLN A 88 17.05 -4.47 -3.64
C GLN A 88 17.40 -4.30 -2.16
N VAL A 89 16.52 -3.66 -1.39
CA VAL A 89 16.67 -3.53 0.06
C VAL A 89 16.74 -4.92 0.73
N LEU A 90 15.89 -5.87 0.33
CA LEU A 90 15.92 -7.22 0.89
C LEU A 90 17.24 -7.98 0.60
N LEU A 91 17.89 -7.70 -0.53
CA LEU A 91 19.19 -8.30 -0.84
C LEU A 91 20.29 -7.77 0.09
N VAL A 92 20.28 -6.47 0.40
CA VAL A 92 21.24 -5.83 1.30
C VAL A 92 21.04 -6.23 2.75
N LEU A 93 19.77 -6.45 3.17
CA LEU A 93 19.42 -6.81 4.56
C LEU A 93 19.64 -8.29 4.89
N ASN A 94 20.25 -9.05 4.02
CA ASN A 94 20.52 -10.46 4.25
C ASN A 94 21.52 -10.64 5.41
N GLY A 95 21.12 -11.43 6.42
CA GLY A 95 21.94 -11.68 7.60
C GLY A 95 21.81 -10.64 8.74
N LEU A 96 20.97 -9.63 8.58
CA LEU A 96 20.65 -8.68 9.64
C LEU A 96 19.42 -9.12 10.45
N TYR A 97 19.50 -8.91 11.77
CA TYR A 97 18.45 -9.22 12.73
C TYR A 97 18.01 -7.98 13.48
N LEU A 98 16.80 -7.98 14.03
CA LEU A 98 16.30 -6.88 14.84
C LEU A 98 17.13 -6.71 16.10
N ALA A 99 17.35 -5.46 16.52
CA ALA A 99 18.19 -5.15 17.68
C ALA A 99 17.57 -5.66 18.99
N SER A 100 16.26 -5.56 19.13
CA SER A 100 15.53 -6.01 20.33
C SER A 100 15.05 -7.45 20.27
N LEU A 101 14.98 -8.06 19.05
CA LEU A 101 14.54 -9.45 18.81
C LEU A 101 15.52 -10.16 17.87
N PRO A 102 16.69 -10.63 18.36
CA PRO A 102 17.70 -11.27 17.51
C PRO A 102 17.25 -12.56 16.79
N SER A 103 16.12 -13.13 17.19
CA SER A 103 15.51 -14.27 16.51
C SER A 103 14.72 -13.92 15.25
N VAL A 104 14.43 -12.61 15.03
CA VAL A 104 13.65 -12.12 13.90
C VAL A 104 14.54 -11.42 12.89
N SER A 105 14.55 -11.91 11.65
CA SER A 105 15.31 -11.30 10.57
C SER A 105 14.66 -10.00 10.10
N VAL A 106 15.47 -8.95 9.93
CA VAL A 106 15.06 -7.67 9.33
C VAL A 106 14.52 -7.89 7.91
N ARG A 107 15.06 -8.85 7.17
CA ARG A 107 14.58 -9.21 5.85
C ARG A 107 13.10 -9.67 5.86
N PHE A 108 12.69 -10.42 6.88
CA PHE A 108 11.29 -10.84 7.03
C PHE A 108 10.38 -9.63 7.28
N THR A 109 10.77 -8.72 8.17
CA THR A 109 9.97 -7.54 8.52
C THR A 109 9.83 -6.57 7.35
N GLN A 110 10.87 -6.43 6.53
CA GLN A 110 10.87 -5.54 5.36
C GLN A 110 10.27 -6.17 4.09
N SER A 111 10.01 -7.48 4.10
CA SER A 111 9.39 -8.18 2.94
C SER A 111 8.01 -7.65 2.59
N VAL A 112 7.33 -6.97 3.52
CA VAL A 112 6.04 -6.33 3.27
C VAL A 112 6.09 -5.29 2.14
N ILE A 113 7.24 -4.64 1.92
CA ILE A 113 7.38 -3.59 0.90
C ILE A 113 7.17 -4.17 -0.52
N PRO A 114 7.97 -5.13 -1.02
CA PRO A 114 7.74 -5.68 -2.35
C PRO A 114 6.46 -6.51 -2.44
N ILE A 115 6.06 -7.22 -1.37
CA ILE A 115 4.81 -8.00 -1.36
C ILE A 115 3.61 -7.06 -1.42
N GLY A 116 3.58 -6.02 -0.58
CA GLY A 116 2.50 -5.04 -0.55
C GLY A 116 2.40 -4.24 -1.86
N ALA A 117 3.54 -3.87 -2.44
CA ALA A 117 3.56 -3.21 -3.74
C ALA A 117 3.01 -4.11 -4.86
N ALA A 118 3.37 -5.39 -4.88
CA ALA A 118 2.82 -6.36 -5.84
C ALA A 118 1.31 -6.56 -5.66
N LEU A 119 0.83 -6.69 -4.42
CA LEU A 119 -0.60 -6.79 -4.12
C LEU A 119 -1.36 -5.54 -4.55
N PHE A 120 -0.77 -4.36 -4.33
CA PHE A 120 -1.35 -3.09 -4.77
C PHE A 120 -1.49 -3.04 -6.29
N ILE A 121 -0.45 -3.41 -7.04
CA ILE A 121 -0.49 -3.46 -8.51
C ILE A 121 -1.61 -4.40 -8.97
N ILE A 122 -1.71 -5.59 -8.40
CA ILE A 122 -2.77 -6.55 -8.73
C ILE A 122 -4.15 -5.96 -8.46
N ALA A 123 -4.34 -5.33 -7.29
CA ALA A 123 -5.59 -4.71 -6.90
C ALA A 123 -6.00 -3.57 -7.84
N GLU A 124 -5.05 -2.72 -8.23
CA GLU A 124 -5.31 -1.60 -9.15
C GLU A 124 -5.64 -2.10 -10.57
N LEU A 125 -4.90 -3.10 -11.08
CA LEU A 125 -5.19 -3.70 -12.38
C LEU A 125 -6.57 -4.38 -12.43
N LEU A 126 -6.96 -5.11 -11.39
CA LEU A 126 -8.29 -5.71 -11.28
C LEU A 126 -9.38 -4.62 -11.26
N SER A 127 -9.19 -3.60 -10.44
CA SER A 127 -10.08 -2.45 -10.34
C SER A 127 -10.22 -1.71 -11.66
N PHE A 128 -9.12 -1.54 -12.41
CA PHE A 128 -9.11 -0.94 -13.73
C PHE A 128 -9.85 -1.79 -14.76
N ALA A 129 -9.63 -3.11 -14.76
CA ALA A 129 -10.28 -4.04 -15.68
C ALA A 129 -11.82 -4.00 -15.57
N GLU A 130 -12.34 -3.79 -14.36
CA GLU A 130 -13.80 -3.64 -14.14
C GLU A 130 -14.37 -2.35 -14.74
N ILE A 131 -13.60 -1.25 -14.74
CA ILE A 131 -14.08 0.06 -15.23
C ILE A 131 -13.95 0.18 -16.74
N TRP A 132 -12.93 -0.44 -17.30
CA TRP A 132 -12.55 -0.26 -18.70
C TRP A 132 -13.71 -0.37 -19.69
N PRO A 133 -14.58 -1.42 -19.64
CA PRO A 133 -15.70 -1.54 -20.57
C PRO A 133 -16.73 -0.42 -20.38
N ALA A 134 -16.96 0.04 -19.16
CA ALA A 134 -17.91 1.13 -18.88
C ALA A 134 -17.38 2.48 -19.40
N LEU A 135 -16.11 2.78 -19.21
CA LEU A 135 -15.46 3.98 -19.75
C LEU A 135 -15.49 4.01 -21.27
N LYS A 136 -15.15 2.90 -21.93
CA LYS A 136 -15.17 2.79 -23.39
C LYS A 136 -16.57 2.99 -23.96
N LYS A 137 -17.59 2.43 -23.32
CA LYS A 137 -18.99 2.58 -23.72
C LYS A 137 -19.50 4.01 -23.55
N ALA A 138 -19.14 4.67 -22.46
CA ALA A 138 -19.50 6.06 -22.19
C ALA A 138 -18.89 7.02 -23.21
N THR A 139 -17.60 6.83 -23.54
CA THR A 139 -16.89 7.65 -24.54
C THR A 139 -17.50 7.47 -25.93
N ARG A 140 -17.85 6.25 -26.32
CA ARG A 140 -18.47 5.95 -27.63
C ARG A 140 -19.86 6.60 -27.79
N LYS A 141 -20.69 6.54 -26.74
CA LYS A 141 -22.05 7.09 -26.76
C LYS A 141 -22.11 8.61 -26.86
N GLN A 142 -21.02 9.32 -26.56
CA GLN A 142 -20.94 10.77 -26.65
C GLN A 142 -20.33 11.25 -27.98
N LEU A 143 -19.79 10.33 -28.79
CA LEU A 143 -19.25 10.60 -30.12
C LEU A 143 -20.24 10.29 -31.26
N GLU A 144 -21.34 9.58 -30.93
CA GLU A 144 -22.49 9.32 -31.80
C GLU A 144 -23.56 10.39 -31.61
#